data_66de24094a3320567e1b50a42f1e4374
#
_entry.id   66de24094a3320567e1b50a42f1e4374
#
_cell.length_a   1.000
_cell.length_b   1.000
_cell.length_c   1.000
_cell.angle_alpha   90.00
_cell.angle_beta   90.00
_cell.angle_gamma   90.00
#
_symmetry.space_group_name_H-M   'P 1'
#
loop_
_entity.id
_entity.type
_entity.pdbx_description
1 polymer ?
#
loop_
_entity_poly.entity_id
_entity_poly.type
_entity_poly.pdbx_seq_one_letter_code
_entity_poly.pdbx_strand_id
1 'polypeptide(L)'
;MAKKLLAMVLGLTMMIGVAGCSAVDTGSGSNDKNADTQVSVSAELLDAAKYKSDKEPADWTIAVVVKDGTSDWFKRMQVGVDEFGKEKTVDVIQKGPANADAASQVQLVEDMINQGVDALCIVPIDPGALESVLKKAMEKGIVVISHEASDLKSTLYDVEAFTAEDFGNTMMQELAKAMGEKGQYAQMVAYTTSTTHMEYSNAEYKYQNCLLYTSPSPRDCS
;
A
#
# COMPACT_ATOMS: atom_id res chain seq x y z
N MET A 1 -17.69 31.54 -53.89
CA MET A 1 -18.46 30.67 -54.79
C MET A 1 -18.63 29.32 -54.11
N ALA A 2 -19.86 29.09 -53.73
CA ALA A 2 -20.71 27.92 -53.90
C ALA A 2 -20.30 26.67 -53.13
N LYS A 3 -20.95 26.38 -51.98
CA LYS A 3 -22.24 25.67 -51.77
C LYS A 3 -22.28 24.23 -52.30
N LYS A 4 -22.48 23.27 -51.35
CA LYS A 4 -23.52 22.21 -51.32
C LYS A 4 -23.17 21.27 -50.18
N LEU A 5 -23.85 21.23 -49.07
CA LEU A 5 -25.09 20.59 -48.61
C LEU A 5 -25.43 19.27 -49.35
N LEU A 6 -25.44 18.17 -48.60
CA LEU A 6 -26.48 17.15 -48.71
C LEU A 6 -26.64 16.39 -47.40
N ALA A 7 -27.88 16.32 -46.98
CA ALA A 7 -28.41 15.72 -45.76
C ALA A 7 -29.06 14.36 -46.09
N MET A 8 -29.52 13.69 -45.00
CA MET A 8 -30.48 12.57 -44.88
C MET A 8 -29.88 11.17 -45.08
N VAL A 9 -30.24 10.17 -44.24
CA VAL A 9 -31.59 9.64 -43.98
C VAL A 9 -31.63 8.91 -42.63
N LEU A 10 -32.72 9.13 -41.92
CA LEU A 10 -33.28 8.40 -40.78
C LEU A 10 -33.51 6.91 -41.09
N GLY A 11 -33.30 6.05 -40.11
CA GLY A 11 -33.80 4.69 -40.08
C GLY A 11 -34.22 4.30 -38.65
N LEU A 12 -35.48 4.59 -38.34
CA LEU A 12 -36.21 4.22 -37.13
C LEU A 12 -36.76 2.80 -37.32
N THR A 13 -36.36 1.85 -36.46
CA THR A 13 -37.10 0.59 -36.32
C THR A 13 -37.41 0.34 -34.83
N MET A 14 -38.66 0.60 -34.48
CA MET A 14 -39.32 0.07 -33.27
C MET A 14 -39.56 -1.43 -33.45
N MET A 15 -39.23 -2.22 -32.42
CA MET A 15 -39.90 -3.49 -32.16
C MET A 15 -40.37 -3.53 -30.72
N ILE A 16 -41.69 -3.61 -30.62
CA ILE A 16 -42.49 -3.85 -29.42
C ILE A 16 -42.48 -5.36 -29.13
N GLY A 17 -42.27 -5.75 -27.88
CA GLY A 17 -42.35 -7.15 -27.47
C GLY A 17 -42.45 -7.33 -25.97
N VAL A 18 -43.66 -7.28 -25.50
CA VAL A 18 -44.37 -8.14 -24.51
C VAL A 18 -43.85 -8.18 -23.05
N ALA A 19 -44.75 -7.75 -22.17
CA ALA A 19 -44.76 -7.83 -20.73
C ALA A 19 -44.65 -9.27 -20.22
N GLY A 20 -43.80 -9.44 -19.19
CA GLY A 20 -43.84 -10.59 -18.26
C GLY A 20 -43.65 -10.06 -16.86
N CYS A 21 -44.74 -9.97 -16.10
CA CYS A 21 -44.72 -9.74 -14.66
C CYS A 21 -44.18 -10.98 -13.95
N SER A 22 -43.14 -10.80 -13.13
CA SER A 22 -42.80 -11.74 -12.07
C SER A 22 -42.26 -10.98 -10.87
N ALA A 23 -42.92 -11.16 -9.77
CA ALA A 23 -42.67 -10.96 -8.35
C ALA A 23 -41.43 -10.17 -7.94
N VAL A 24 -41.68 -9.11 -7.18
CA VAL A 24 -40.71 -8.37 -6.35
C VAL A 24 -40.28 -9.30 -5.22
N ASP A 25 -39.00 -9.68 -5.23
CA ASP A 25 -38.30 -10.23 -4.06
C ASP A 25 -37.39 -9.14 -3.50
N THR A 26 -37.70 -8.64 -2.33
CA THR A 26 -36.93 -7.65 -1.59
C THR A 26 -35.77 -8.34 -0.87
N GLY A 27 -34.73 -8.69 -1.61
CA GLY A 27 -33.46 -9.12 -1.09
C GLY A 27 -32.46 -7.97 -1.13
N SER A 28 -32.16 -7.42 0.05
CA SER A 28 -31.06 -6.47 0.26
C SER A 28 -29.74 -7.17 -0.08
N GLY A 29 -29.27 -6.97 -1.28
CA GLY A 29 -27.96 -7.40 -1.77
C GLY A 29 -27.11 -6.18 -2.05
N SER A 30 -26.26 -5.82 -1.12
CA SER A 30 -25.12 -4.90 -1.38
C SER A 30 -24.23 -5.52 -2.44
N ASN A 31 -24.29 -5.00 -3.65
CA ASN A 31 -23.36 -5.32 -4.73
C ASN A 31 -22.07 -4.52 -4.52
N ASP A 32 -21.25 -4.92 -3.57
CA ASP A 32 -19.84 -4.60 -3.57
C ASP A 32 -19.13 -5.44 -4.64
N LYS A 33 -19.18 -4.96 -5.87
CA LYS A 33 -18.24 -5.40 -6.91
C LYS A 33 -16.95 -4.61 -6.78
N ASN A 34 -16.24 -4.76 -5.67
CA ASN A 34 -14.78 -4.63 -5.70
C ASN A 34 -14.28 -5.90 -6.40
N ALA A 35 -13.98 -5.78 -7.67
CA ALA A 35 -13.14 -6.75 -8.35
C ALA A 35 -11.74 -6.56 -7.77
N ASP A 36 -11.49 -7.26 -6.66
CA ASP A 36 -10.16 -7.47 -6.10
C ASP A 36 -9.37 -8.22 -7.18
N THR A 37 -8.69 -7.47 -8.05
CA THR A 37 -7.77 -8.02 -9.02
C THR A 37 -6.53 -8.42 -8.22
N GLN A 38 -6.60 -9.55 -7.53
CA GLN A 38 -5.46 -10.08 -6.79
C GLN A 38 -4.30 -10.27 -7.77
N VAL A 39 -3.30 -9.41 -7.64
CA VAL A 39 -2.05 -9.55 -8.38
C VAL A 39 -1.35 -10.79 -7.84
N SER A 40 -1.26 -11.84 -8.68
CA SER A 40 -0.49 -13.02 -8.33
C SER A 40 0.97 -12.81 -8.70
N VAL A 41 1.87 -13.05 -7.74
CA VAL A 41 3.32 -13.02 -7.94
C VAL A 41 3.79 -14.48 -8.02
N SER A 42 4.55 -14.83 -9.06
CA SER A 42 5.07 -16.18 -9.20
C SER A 42 6.19 -16.47 -8.19
N ALA A 43 6.33 -17.74 -7.79
CA ALA A 43 7.43 -18.15 -6.90
C ALA A 43 8.82 -17.83 -7.49
N GLU A 44 8.94 -17.82 -8.82
CA GLU A 44 10.18 -17.44 -9.51
C GLU A 44 10.56 -15.97 -9.27
N LEU A 45 9.58 -15.06 -9.22
CA LEU A 45 9.83 -13.65 -8.93
C LEU A 45 10.20 -13.43 -7.45
N LEU A 46 9.82 -14.33 -6.56
CA LEU A 46 10.15 -14.27 -5.13
C LEU A 46 11.46 -15.00 -4.78
N ASP A 47 12.11 -15.61 -5.76
CA ASP A 47 13.45 -16.21 -5.56
C ASP A 47 14.53 -15.13 -5.61
N ALA A 48 15.07 -14.79 -4.45
CA ALA A 48 16.15 -13.80 -4.33
C ALA A 48 17.40 -14.17 -5.15
N ALA A 49 17.63 -15.45 -5.44
CA ALA A 49 18.75 -15.91 -6.25
C ALA A 49 18.66 -15.45 -7.73
N LYS A 50 17.47 -15.05 -8.18
CA LYS A 50 17.24 -14.50 -9.52
C LYS A 50 17.85 -13.09 -9.68
N TYR A 51 17.97 -12.34 -8.58
CA TYR A 51 18.40 -10.92 -8.60
C TYR A 51 19.90 -10.77 -8.38
N LYS A 52 20.68 -11.53 -9.13
CA LYS A 52 22.14 -11.38 -9.13
C LYS A 52 22.54 -10.29 -10.09
N SER A 53 23.38 -9.38 -9.63
CA SER A 53 23.98 -8.34 -10.46
C SER A 53 25.45 -8.64 -10.71
N ASP A 54 25.90 -8.46 -11.95
CA ASP A 54 27.32 -8.48 -12.30
C ASP A 54 27.98 -7.10 -12.13
N LYS A 55 27.20 -6.07 -11.72
CA LYS A 55 27.70 -4.74 -11.41
C LYS A 55 28.44 -4.72 -10.09
N GLU A 56 29.49 -3.93 -10.01
CA GLU A 56 30.09 -3.59 -8.72
C GLU A 56 29.11 -2.76 -7.87
N PRO A 57 29.12 -2.89 -6.55
CA PRO A 57 28.20 -2.13 -5.68
C PRO A 57 28.22 -0.61 -5.89
N ALA A 58 29.38 -0.05 -6.27
CA ALA A 58 29.52 1.37 -6.58
C ALA A 58 28.76 1.82 -7.83
N ASP A 59 28.37 0.88 -8.69
CA ASP A 59 27.63 1.15 -9.92
C ASP A 59 26.12 0.90 -9.76
N TRP A 60 25.66 0.52 -8.55
CA TRP A 60 24.25 0.35 -8.28
C TRP A 60 23.56 1.68 -8.00
N THR A 61 22.33 1.79 -8.49
CA THR A 61 21.40 2.87 -8.12
C THR A 61 20.23 2.28 -7.36
N ILE A 62 20.03 2.76 -6.13
CA ILE A 62 18.93 2.33 -5.24
C ILE A 62 17.97 3.50 -5.06
N ALA A 63 16.70 3.27 -5.31
CA ALA A 63 15.66 4.25 -5.01
C ALA A 63 14.87 3.86 -3.77
N VAL A 64 14.73 4.79 -2.82
CA VAL A 64 13.86 4.66 -1.65
C VAL A 64 12.64 5.54 -1.92
N VAL A 65 11.47 4.93 -2.11
CA VAL A 65 10.22 5.65 -2.39
C VAL A 65 9.32 5.60 -1.17
N VAL A 66 9.18 6.75 -0.53
CA VAL A 66 8.44 6.91 0.73
C VAL A 66 7.02 7.43 0.52
N LYS A 67 6.17 7.36 1.57
CA LYS A 67 4.76 7.79 1.54
C LYS A 67 4.59 9.28 1.25
N ASP A 68 5.51 10.10 1.77
CA ASP A 68 5.43 11.56 1.74
C ASP A 68 6.84 12.15 1.84
N GLY A 69 7.22 12.95 0.87
CA GLY A 69 8.54 13.61 0.83
C GLY A 69 8.66 14.82 1.75
N THR A 70 7.57 15.27 2.39
CA THR A 70 7.53 16.51 3.18
C THR A 70 7.51 16.30 4.69
N SER A 71 7.08 15.13 5.16
CA SER A 71 6.98 14.83 6.59
C SER A 71 8.35 14.71 7.27
N ASP A 72 8.41 15.13 8.53
CA ASP A 72 9.66 15.09 9.31
C ASP A 72 10.14 13.65 9.56
N TRP A 73 9.23 12.67 9.58
CA TRP A 73 9.58 11.26 9.66
C TRP A 73 10.46 10.82 8.48
N PHE A 74 10.04 11.11 7.26
CA PHE A 74 10.78 10.72 6.07
C PHE A 74 11.99 11.61 5.80
N LYS A 75 12.01 12.86 6.26
CA LYS A 75 13.23 13.67 6.32
C LYS A 75 14.28 13.06 7.24
N ARG A 76 13.86 12.47 8.37
CA ARG A 76 14.77 11.75 9.27
C ARG A 76 15.27 10.46 8.63
N MET A 77 14.42 9.73 7.92
CA MET A 77 14.83 8.55 7.13
C MET A 77 15.86 8.94 6.05
N GLN A 78 15.68 10.08 5.36
CA GLN A 78 16.61 10.60 4.37
C GLN A 78 18.05 10.69 4.89
N VAL A 79 18.23 11.11 6.13
CA VAL A 79 19.57 11.19 6.75
C VAL A 79 20.23 9.81 6.77
N GLY A 80 19.49 8.77 7.16
CA GLY A 80 20.01 7.39 7.16
C GLY A 80 20.30 6.86 5.74
N VAL A 81 19.45 7.22 4.78
CA VAL A 81 19.65 6.88 3.36
C VAL A 81 20.92 7.51 2.82
N ASP A 82 21.15 8.80 3.11
CA ASP A 82 22.36 9.53 2.69
C ASP A 82 23.63 8.98 3.36
N GLU A 83 23.54 8.60 4.65
CA GLU A 83 24.65 7.98 5.38
C GLU A 83 25.01 6.62 4.78
N PHE A 84 24.00 5.80 4.49
CA PHE A 84 24.19 4.49 3.85
C PHE A 84 24.88 4.63 2.48
N GLY A 85 24.40 5.54 1.64
CA GLY A 85 24.99 5.78 0.33
C GLY A 85 26.47 6.16 0.41
N LYS A 86 26.83 7.02 1.37
CA LYS A 86 28.24 7.41 1.60
C LYS A 86 29.07 6.26 2.15
N GLU A 87 28.56 5.54 3.13
CA GLU A 87 29.30 4.43 3.77
C GLU A 87 29.55 3.28 2.80
N LYS A 88 28.57 2.94 1.98
CA LYS A 88 28.66 1.82 1.03
C LYS A 88 29.18 2.23 -0.34
N THR A 89 29.37 3.52 -0.59
CA THR A 89 29.79 4.06 -1.89
C THR A 89 28.83 3.61 -3.01
N VAL A 90 27.55 3.78 -2.75
CA VAL A 90 26.42 3.38 -3.62
C VAL A 90 25.56 4.60 -3.88
N ASP A 91 25.03 4.75 -5.10
CA ASP A 91 24.06 5.83 -5.41
C ASP A 91 22.70 5.48 -4.84
N VAL A 92 22.26 6.21 -3.80
CA VAL A 92 20.96 6.01 -3.17
C VAL A 92 20.19 7.32 -3.17
N ILE A 93 18.97 7.27 -3.69
CA ILE A 93 18.09 8.43 -3.77
C ILE A 93 16.78 8.15 -3.02
N GLN A 94 16.36 9.07 -2.14
CA GLN A 94 15.03 9.03 -1.55
C GLN A 94 14.09 9.98 -2.28
N LYS A 95 12.90 9.50 -2.60
CA LYS A 95 11.81 10.27 -3.22
C LYS A 95 10.50 9.98 -2.50
N GLY A 96 9.61 10.96 -2.50
CA GLY A 96 8.24 10.81 -2.02
C GLY A 96 7.35 11.84 -2.71
N PRO A 97 6.06 11.55 -2.90
CA PRO A 97 5.13 12.54 -3.43
C PRO A 97 5.04 13.74 -2.48
N ALA A 98 4.70 14.91 -3.02
CA ALA A 98 4.53 16.13 -2.23
C ALA A 98 3.34 16.05 -1.25
N ASN A 99 2.34 15.24 -1.60
CA ASN A 99 1.22 14.88 -0.74
C ASN A 99 1.11 13.36 -0.77
N ALA A 100 0.68 12.76 0.34
CA ALA A 100 0.46 11.32 0.41
C ALA A 100 -0.73 10.92 -0.49
N ASP A 101 -0.42 10.60 -1.72
CA ASP A 101 -1.34 10.21 -2.77
C ASP A 101 -0.83 8.96 -3.47
N ALA A 102 -1.65 7.89 -3.47
CA ALA A 102 -1.23 6.58 -3.98
C ALA A 102 -0.93 6.61 -5.49
N ALA A 103 -1.71 7.35 -6.28
CA ALA A 103 -1.48 7.45 -7.73
C ALA A 103 -0.16 8.17 -8.05
N SER A 104 0.14 9.24 -7.31
CA SER A 104 1.41 9.95 -7.40
C SER A 104 2.59 9.05 -7.00
N GLN A 105 2.41 8.18 -5.99
CA GLN A 105 3.45 7.23 -5.60
C GLN A 105 3.67 6.15 -6.67
N VAL A 106 2.60 5.62 -7.28
CA VAL A 106 2.68 4.69 -8.42
C VAL A 106 3.49 5.32 -9.56
N GLN A 107 3.16 6.57 -9.94
CA GLN A 107 3.88 7.27 -10.99
C GLN A 107 5.38 7.44 -10.66
N LEU A 108 5.69 7.77 -9.41
CA LEU A 108 7.07 7.92 -8.96
C LEU A 108 7.85 6.60 -9.04
N VAL A 109 7.21 5.48 -8.70
CA VAL A 109 7.81 4.14 -8.87
C VAL A 109 8.03 3.83 -10.34
N GLU A 110 7.07 4.14 -11.23
CA GLU A 110 7.25 3.98 -12.68
C GLU A 110 8.44 4.80 -13.22
N ASP A 111 8.60 6.02 -12.72
CA ASP A 111 9.72 6.89 -13.10
C ASP A 111 11.06 6.27 -12.66
N MET A 112 11.15 5.69 -11.46
CA MET A 112 12.36 4.99 -11.01
C MET A 112 12.66 3.75 -11.85
N ILE A 113 11.63 2.97 -12.19
CA ILE A 113 11.77 1.82 -13.10
C ILE A 113 12.31 2.25 -14.48
N ASN A 114 11.80 3.37 -14.99
CA ASN A 114 12.22 3.90 -16.30
C ASN A 114 13.63 4.50 -16.28
N GLN A 115 14.08 5.00 -15.12
CA GLN A 115 15.47 5.43 -14.91
C GLN A 115 16.44 4.25 -14.79
N GLY A 116 15.93 3.02 -14.65
CA GLY A 116 16.76 1.81 -14.62
C GLY A 116 17.48 1.60 -13.30
N VAL A 117 16.82 1.91 -12.18
CA VAL A 117 17.37 1.60 -10.85
C VAL A 117 17.55 0.09 -10.66
N ASP A 118 18.55 -0.30 -9.89
CA ASP A 118 18.84 -1.71 -9.59
C ASP A 118 17.99 -2.25 -8.45
N ALA A 119 17.57 -1.37 -7.53
CA ALA A 119 16.70 -1.73 -6.41
C ALA A 119 15.70 -0.63 -6.07
N LEU A 120 14.54 -1.05 -5.59
CA LEU A 120 13.48 -0.23 -5.02
C LEU A 120 13.27 -0.63 -3.57
N CYS A 121 13.42 0.32 -2.65
CA CYS A 121 12.95 0.22 -1.29
C CYS A 121 11.67 1.04 -1.18
N ILE A 122 10.57 0.43 -0.80
CA ILE A 122 9.24 1.05 -0.86
C ILE A 122 8.58 1.14 0.51
N VAL A 123 8.07 2.31 0.87
CA VAL A 123 7.18 2.51 2.02
C VAL A 123 5.81 2.92 1.46
N PRO A 124 4.87 2.00 1.27
CA PRO A 124 3.66 2.26 0.50
C PRO A 124 2.63 3.07 1.28
N ILE A 125 1.94 3.98 0.57
CA ILE A 125 0.73 4.65 1.06
C ILE A 125 -0.43 3.65 1.05
N ASP A 126 -0.53 2.90 -0.04
CA ASP A 126 -1.52 1.87 -0.30
C ASP A 126 -0.79 0.70 -1.00
N PRO A 127 -0.51 -0.40 -0.28
CA PRO A 127 0.16 -1.56 -0.84
C PRO A 127 -0.56 -2.12 -2.07
N GLY A 128 -1.91 -2.20 -2.02
CA GLY A 128 -2.72 -2.72 -3.12
C GLY A 128 -2.56 -1.93 -4.41
N ALA A 129 -2.47 -0.61 -4.32
CA ALA A 129 -2.27 0.27 -5.48
C ALA A 129 -0.90 0.06 -6.15
N LEU A 130 0.11 -0.36 -5.38
CA LEU A 130 1.48 -0.54 -5.86
C LEU A 130 1.79 -1.94 -6.41
N GLU A 131 0.96 -2.95 -6.11
CA GLU A 131 1.23 -4.34 -6.49
C GLU A 131 1.62 -4.51 -7.97
N SER A 132 0.83 -3.95 -8.88
CA SER A 132 1.07 -4.11 -10.31
C SER A 132 2.38 -3.49 -10.77
N VAL A 133 2.71 -2.29 -10.30
CA VAL A 133 3.92 -1.58 -10.72
C VAL A 133 5.17 -2.22 -10.11
N LEU A 134 5.09 -2.70 -8.87
CA LEU A 134 6.21 -3.40 -8.22
C LEU A 134 6.45 -4.77 -8.84
N LYS A 135 5.39 -5.52 -9.18
CA LYS A 135 5.53 -6.75 -9.94
C LYS A 135 6.26 -6.51 -11.28
N LYS A 136 5.88 -5.44 -12.01
CA LYS A 136 6.57 -5.04 -13.24
C LYS A 136 8.05 -4.70 -13.01
N ALA A 137 8.40 -4.09 -11.87
CA ALA A 137 9.79 -3.86 -11.49
C ALA A 137 10.55 -5.19 -11.31
N MET A 138 9.96 -6.12 -10.56
CA MET A 138 10.53 -7.45 -10.33
C MET A 138 10.69 -8.26 -11.62
N GLU A 139 9.73 -8.18 -12.55
CA GLU A 139 9.82 -8.79 -13.88
C GLU A 139 10.98 -8.25 -14.73
N LYS A 140 11.38 -7.01 -14.48
CA LYS A 140 12.56 -6.39 -15.10
C LYS A 140 13.88 -6.71 -14.37
N GLY A 141 13.83 -7.48 -13.30
CA GLY A 141 15.00 -7.85 -12.51
C GLY A 141 15.40 -6.82 -11.45
N ILE A 142 14.54 -5.82 -11.18
CA ILE A 142 14.78 -4.84 -10.12
C ILE A 142 14.46 -5.51 -8.78
N VAL A 143 15.38 -5.41 -7.82
CA VAL A 143 15.16 -5.87 -6.44
C VAL A 143 14.10 -4.98 -5.79
N VAL A 144 13.07 -5.58 -5.19
CA VAL A 144 12.04 -4.85 -4.44
C VAL A 144 12.07 -5.30 -2.99
N ILE A 145 12.20 -4.33 -2.08
CA ILE A 145 12.13 -4.51 -0.63
C ILE A 145 11.11 -3.51 -0.11
N SER A 146 10.25 -3.92 0.81
CA SER A 146 9.27 -3.06 1.45
C SER A 146 9.58 -2.78 2.92
N HIS A 147 8.94 -1.76 3.45
CA HIS A 147 8.88 -1.40 4.85
C HIS A 147 7.48 -0.86 5.15
N GLU A 148 6.93 -1.22 6.29
CA GLU A 148 5.54 -0.92 6.66
C GLU A 148 4.50 -1.45 5.65
N ALA A 149 4.66 -2.69 5.19
CA ALA A 149 3.85 -3.27 4.13
C ALA A 149 3.70 -4.79 4.24
N SER A 150 3.33 -5.30 5.40
CA SER A 150 3.23 -6.73 5.72
C SER A 150 2.33 -7.54 4.78
N ASP A 151 1.37 -6.91 4.09
CA ASP A 151 0.44 -7.52 3.13
C ASP A 151 0.88 -7.41 1.67
N LEU A 152 1.94 -6.66 1.34
CA LEU A 152 2.46 -6.52 -0.01
C LEU A 152 3.02 -7.86 -0.52
N LYS A 153 2.62 -8.26 -1.73
CA LYS A 153 3.04 -9.53 -2.35
C LYS A 153 4.21 -9.35 -3.32
N SER A 154 4.28 -8.19 -3.98
CA SER A 154 5.32 -7.85 -4.96
C SER A 154 6.56 -7.26 -4.29
N THR A 155 7.11 -8.00 -3.32
CA THR A 155 8.33 -7.66 -2.59
C THR A 155 9.09 -8.94 -2.22
N LEU A 156 10.42 -8.88 -2.16
CA LEU A 156 11.25 -10.00 -1.71
C LEU A 156 11.23 -10.11 -0.18
N TYR A 157 11.28 -8.97 0.50
CA TYR A 157 11.29 -8.88 1.95
C TYR A 157 10.53 -7.64 2.38
N ASP A 158 9.75 -7.77 3.46
CA ASP A 158 9.24 -6.64 4.22
C ASP A 158 10.09 -6.50 5.48
N VAL A 159 10.68 -5.32 5.67
CA VAL A 159 11.63 -5.06 6.76
C VAL A 159 10.94 -4.21 7.80
N GLU A 160 10.65 -4.80 8.96
CA GLU A 160 10.03 -4.14 10.08
C GLU A 160 10.97 -4.05 11.27
N ALA A 161 10.97 -2.92 11.98
CA ALA A 161 11.79 -2.72 13.16
C ALA A 161 11.17 -3.39 14.41
N PHE A 162 9.84 -3.58 14.40
CA PHE A 162 9.03 -4.17 15.47
C PHE A 162 7.73 -4.70 14.87
N THR A 163 7.04 -5.57 15.60
CA THR A 163 5.72 -6.03 15.15
C THR A 163 4.64 -4.96 15.38
N ALA A 164 3.64 -4.90 14.52
CA ALA A 164 2.50 -4.01 14.70
C ALA A 164 1.75 -4.31 16.02
N GLU A 165 1.70 -5.57 16.41
CA GLU A 165 1.08 -5.99 17.68
C GLU A 165 1.84 -5.44 18.89
N ASP A 166 3.17 -5.58 18.95
CA ASP A 166 3.99 -5.05 20.04
C ASP A 166 3.89 -3.53 20.14
N PHE A 167 3.88 -2.84 18.99
CA PHE A 167 3.73 -1.39 18.95
C PHE A 167 2.38 -0.95 19.49
N GLY A 168 1.27 -1.49 18.96
CA GLY A 168 -0.08 -1.13 19.40
C GLY A 168 -0.33 -1.48 20.86
N ASN A 169 0.14 -2.65 21.32
CA ASN A 169 0.03 -3.06 22.71
C ASN A 169 0.79 -2.09 23.63
N THR A 170 2.01 -1.70 23.25
CA THR A 170 2.82 -0.76 24.05
C THR A 170 2.16 0.62 24.09
N MET A 171 1.67 1.12 22.96
CA MET A 171 0.97 2.40 22.91
C MET A 171 -0.25 2.42 23.81
N MET A 172 -1.09 1.38 23.74
CA MET A 172 -2.29 1.30 24.57
C MET A 172 -1.96 1.12 26.06
N GLN A 173 -0.93 0.34 26.37
CA GLN A 173 -0.49 0.15 27.75
C GLN A 173 -0.05 1.47 28.39
N GLU A 174 0.79 2.24 27.69
CA GLU A 174 1.25 3.52 28.23
C GLU A 174 0.14 4.56 28.30
N LEU A 175 -0.79 4.56 27.32
CA LEU A 175 -1.97 5.42 27.35
C LEU A 175 -2.86 5.08 28.58
N ALA A 176 -3.18 3.81 28.76
CA ALA A 176 -3.99 3.36 29.90
C ALA A 176 -3.37 3.73 31.25
N LYS A 177 -2.07 3.52 31.41
CA LYS A 177 -1.32 3.93 32.57
C LYS A 177 -1.39 5.45 32.80
N ALA A 178 -1.20 6.25 31.77
CA ALA A 178 -1.29 7.70 31.86
C ALA A 178 -2.70 8.19 32.22
N MET A 179 -3.75 7.48 31.79
CA MET A 179 -5.15 7.79 32.08
C MET A 179 -5.64 7.24 33.43
N GLY A 180 -4.84 6.42 34.12
CA GLY A 180 -5.27 5.70 35.33
C GLY A 180 -6.38 4.67 35.03
N GLU A 181 -6.32 4.05 33.85
CA GLU A 181 -7.23 3.01 33.33
C GLU A 181 -8.70 3.45 33.25
N LYS A 182 -8.94 4.74 33.15
CA LYS A 182 -10.28 5.33 33.09
C LYS A 182 -10.33 6.50 32.12
N GLY A 183 -11.43 6.62 31.38
CA GLY A 183 -11.67 7.75 30.51
C GLY A 183 -12.05 7.34 29.10
N GLN A 184 -11.94 8.29 28.18
CA GLN A 184 -12.21 8.12 26.75
C GLN A 184 -10.98 8.55 25.98
N TYR A 185 -10.69 7.87 24.88
CA TYR A 185 -9.61 8.20 23.96
C TYR A 185 -10.12 8.10 22.52
N ALA A 186 -9.35 8.64 21.61
CA ALA A 186 -9.57 8.50 20.17
C ALA A 186 -8.30 8.00 19.50
N GLN A 187 -8.45 7.02 18.62
CA GLN A 187 -7.35 6.56 17.77
C GLN A 187 -7.29 7.46 16.53
N MET A 188 -6.09 7.86 16.17
CA MET A 188 -5.84 8.66 14.98
C MET A 188 -4.89 7.92 14.05
N VAL A 189 -5.33 7.73 12.82
CA VAL A 189 -4.52 7.16 11.74
C VAL A 189 -4.38 8.19 10.63
N ALA A 190 -3.25 8.24 9.97
CA ALA A 190 -3.06 9.18 8.85
C ALA A 190 -3.88 8.72 7.63
N TYR A 191 -3.90 7.41 7.36
CA TYR A 191 -4.58 6.83 6.20
C TYR A 191 -5.20 5.49 6.58
N THR A 192 -6.46 5.29 6.22
CA THR A 192 -7.16 4.00 6.40
C THR A 192 -6.73 2.95 5.37
N THR A 193 -6.05 3.35 4.32
CA THR A 193 -5.43 2.46 3.32
C THR A 193 -4.04 1.97 3.72
N SER A 194 -3.43 2.58 4.75
CA SER A 194 -2.15 2.13 5.27
C SER A 194 -2.35 0.90 6.16
N THR A 195 -1.92 -0.25 5.69
CA THR A 195 -1.98 -1.54 6.42
C THR A 195 -1.37 -1.40 7.81
N THR A 196 -0.17 -0.88 7.93
CA THR A 196 0.56 -0.69 9.20
C THR A 196 -0.22 0.17 10.19
N HIS A 197 -0.81 1.30 9.76
CA HIS A 197 -1.61 2.14 10.66
C HIS A 197 -2.87 1.42 11.16
N MET A 198 -3.49 0.62 10.30
CA MET A 198 -4.66 -0.17 10.70
C MET A 198 -4.28 -1.34 11.61
N GLU A 199 -3.14 -1.98 11.39
CA GLU A 199 -2.62 -3.02 12.27
C GLU A 199 -2.31 -2.48 13.67
N TYR A 200 -1.68 -1.31 13.79
CA TYR A 200 -1.45 -0.63 15.08
C TYR A 200 -2.76 -0.35 15.80
N SER A 201 -3.71 0.28 15.10
CA SER A 201 -5.02 0.62 15.63
C SER A 201 -5.80 -0.63 16.10
N ASN A 202 -5.73 -1.71 15.32
CA ASN A 202 -6.37 -2.98 15.69
C ASN A 202 -5.70 -3.63 16.90
N ALA A 203 -4.39 -3.58 17.01
CA ALA A 203 -3.65 -4.10 18.16
C ALA A 203 -3.98 -3.30 19.44
N GLU A 204 -4.04 -1.97 19.36
CA GLU A 204 -4.48 -1.10 20.47
C GLU A 204 -5.90 -1.47 20.92
N TYR A 205 -6.83 -1.64 19.98
CA TYR A 205 -8.20 -2.02 20.28
C TYR A 205 -8.29 -3.42 20.90
N LYS A 206 -7.53 -4.39 20.38
CA LYS A 206 -7.45 -5.75 20.93
C LYS A 206 -6.94 -5.72 22.37
N TYR A 207 -5.84 -4.97 22.62
CA TYR A 207 -5.27 -4.81 23.95
C TYR A 207 -6.29 -4.24 24.95
N GLN A 208 -6.97 -3.16 24.57
CA GLN A 208 -8.03 -2.57 25.39
C GLN A 208 -9.09 -3.59 25.78
N ASN A 209 -9.63 -4.31 24.82
CA ASN A 209 -10.75 -5.23 25.06
C ASN A 209 -10.35 -6.47 25.85
N CYS A 210 -9.12 -6.96 25.67
CA CYS A 210 -8.68 -8.22 26.28
C CYS A 210 -7.97 -8.03 27.62
N LEU A 211 -7.29 -6.94 27.83
CA LEU A 211 -6.41 -6.74 28.97
C LEU A 211 -6.86 -5.62 29.91
N LEU A 212 -7.59 -4.63 29.43
CA LEU A 212 -8.05 -3.51 30.25
C LEU A 212 -9.52 -3.66 30.67
N TYR A 213 -10.37 -4.18 29.79
CA TYR A 213 -11.70 -4.59 30.20
C TYR A 213 -11.61 -6.06 30.56
N THR A 214 -11.65 -6.38 31.83
CA THR A 214 -11.76 -7.76 32.30
C THR A 214 -13.04 -8.36 31.74
N SER A 215 -12.96 -8.93 30.55
CA SER A 215 -13.94 -9.92 30.11
C SER A 215 -13.89 -11.07 31.11
N PRO A 216 -15.01 -11.59 31.58
CA PRO A 216 -15.02 -12.70 32.55
C PRO A 216 -14.47 -14.01 31.98
N SER A 217 -13.97 -14.03 30.74
CA SER A 217 -13.39 -15.22 30.12
C SER A 217 -12.11 -14.89 29.32
N PRO A 218 -10.95 -15.51 29.69
CA PRO A 218 -9.73 -15.44 28.87
C PRO A 218 -9.86 -16.04 27.46
N ARG A 219 -11.00 -16.65 27.13
CA ARG A 219 -11.25 -17.30 25.85
C ARG A 219 -11.62 -16.36 24.73
N ASP A 220 -11.97 -15.10 25.05
CA ASP A 220 -12.39 -14.12 24.07
C ASP A 220 -11.22 -13.31 23.48
N CYS A 221 -9.99 -13.62 23.92
CA CYS A 221 -8.77 -12.94 23.50
C CYS A 221 -7.83 -13.79 22.63
N SER A 222 -8.27 -14.98 22.22
CA SER A 222 -7.47 -15.92 21.39
C SER A 222 -7.96 -15.97 19.94
#